data_dc250589e3cb24500d88b3a40211e4c4
#
_entry.id   dc250589e3cb24500d88b3a40211e4c4
#
_cell.length_a   1.000
_cell.length_b   1.000
_cell.length_c   1.000
_cell.angle_alpha   90.00
_cell.angle_beta   90.00
_cell.angle_gamma   90.00
#
_symmetry.space_group_name_H-M   'P 1'
#
loop_
_entity.id
_entity.type
_entity.pdbx_description
1 polymer ?
#
loop_
_entity_poly.entity_id
_entity_poly.type
_entity_poly.pdbx_seq_one_letter_code
_entity_poly.pdbx_strand_id
1 'polypeptide(L)'
;QRQMCIRDRMLPEAIRHLKGEELRDAIPDKLSISLKNIRLLTKVDLLMLEILANCNWERPLYMAISVGNSSKLKFDDYFVQEGLAFLFTPFNYKEWGDVEEGNGYAIDTEKLYENVMNRYKYGGLDTPGLYLDETTLRICYSHRRLFAQLAKELVKQGDDIRARKVLEYAGQAIPAYNV
;
A
#
# COMPACT_ATOMS: atom_id res chain seq x y z
N GLN A 1 0.90 -13.83 -26.80
CA GLN A 1 0.41 -12.69 -25.99
C GLN A 1 -1.09 -12.91 -25.73
N ARG A 2 -1.47 -13.38 -24.55
CA ARG A 2 -2.87 -13.34 -24.13
C ARG A 2 -3.17 -11.89 -23.72
N GLN A 3 -3.76 -11.13 -24.62
CA GLN A 3 -4.30 -9.82 -24.33
C GLN A 3 -5.58 -10.03 -23.49
N MET A 4 -5.51 -9.65 -22.24
CA MET A 4 -6.66 -9.72 -21.34
C MET A 4 -7.33 -8.34 -21.30
N CYS A 5 -8.56 -8.26 -21.80
CA CYS A 5 -9.39 -7.07 -21.64
C CYS A 5 -9.80 -6.97 -20.17
N ILE A 6 -9.31 -5.95 -19.47
CA ILE A 6 -9.62 -5.73 -18.04
C ILE A 6 -11.01 -5.13 -17.91
N ARG A 7 -11.44 -4.33 -18.89
CA ARG A 7 -12.67 -3.54 -18.88
C ARG A 7 -13.96 -4.38 -18.75
N ASP A 8 -13.96 -5.61 -19.29
CA ASP A 8 -15.13 -6.50 -19.25
C ASP A 8 -15.19 -7.37 -17.98
N ARG A 9 -14.25 -7.22 -17.05
CA ARG A 9 -14.18 -8.03 -15.85
C ARG A 9 -14.73 -7.30 -14.63
N MET A 10 -15.41 -8.04 -13.76
CA MET A 10 -15.81 -7.55 -12.44
C MET A 10 -14.57 -7.47 -11.55
N LEU A 11 -14.11 -6.25 -11.28
CA LEU A 11 -13.01 -6.04 -10.34
C LEU A 11 -13.43 -6.42 -8.91
N PRO A 12 -12.51 -6.94 -8.08
CA PRO A 12 -12.75 -7.17 -6.67
C PRO A 12 -13.27 -5.93 -5.96
N GLU A 13 -14.11 -6.11 -4.94
CA GLU A 13 -14.66 -5.03 -4.14
C GLU A 13 -13.56 -4.13 -3.54
N ALA A 14 -12.44 -4.74 -3.14
CA ALA A 14 -11.26 -4.03 -2.64
C ALA A 14 -10.71 -2.97 -3.62
N ILE A 15 -10.91 -3.16 -4.92
CA ILE A 15 -10.47 -2.20 -5.95
C ILE A 15 -11.61 -1.22 -6.30
N ARG A 16 -12.84 -1.70 -6.33
CA ARG A 16 -14.00 -0.90 -6.75
C ARG A 16 -14.25 0.31 -5.87
N HIS A 17 -13.98 0.25 -4.57
CA HIS A 17 -14.21 1.36 -3.65
C HIS A 17 -13.25 2.55 -3.87
N LEU A 18 -12.11 2.34 -4.54
CA LEU A 18 -11.08 3.38 -4.70
C LEU A 18 -11.49 4.54 -5.62
N LYS A 19 -12.38 4.31 -6.58
CA LYS A 19 -12.76 5.32 -7.60
C LYS A 19 -14.26 5.52 -7.80
N GLY A 20 -15.11 4.78 -7.09
CA GLY A 20 -16.57 4.96 -7.18
C GLY A 20 -17.12 4.80 -8.60
N GLU A 21 -17.92 5.77 -9.05
CA GLU A 21 -18.60 5.74 -10.36
C GLU A 21 -17.65 5.99 -11.55
N GLU A 22 -16.53 6.67 -11.33
CA GLU A 22 -15.52 6.96 -12.37
C GLU A 22 -14.69 5.71 -12.74
N LEU A 23 -14.92 4.60 -12.04
CA LEU A 23 -14.14 3.38 -12.17
C LEU A 23 -14.07 2.84 -13.61
N ARG A 24 -15.20 2.87 -14.33
CA ARG A 24 -15.27 2.28 -15.67
C ARG A 24 -14.40 2.99 -16.69
N ASP A 25 -14.35 4.33 -16.62
CA ASP A 25 -13.57 5.13 -17.54
C ASP A 25 -12.08 5.15 -17.18
N ALA A 26 -11.77 4.87 -15.92
CA ALA A 26 -10.41 4.82 -15.41
C ALA A 26 -9.69 3.48 -15.68
N ILE A 27 -10.41 2.40 -16.03
CA ILE A 27 -9.81 1.08 -16.27
C ILE A 27 -9.13 1.04 -17.64
N PRO A 28 -7.82 0.85 -17.74
CA PRO A 28 -7.14 0.68 -19.00
C PRO A 28 -7.48 -0.69 -19.63
N ASP A 29 -7.55 -0.74 -20.95
CA ASP A 29 -7.74 -2.02 -21.65
C ASP A 29 -6.58 -2.97 -21.44
N LYS A 30 -5.37 -2.42 -21.25
CA LYS A 30 -4.12 -3.18 -21.09
C LYS A 30 -3.20 -2.52 -20.08
N LEU A 31 -2.59 -3.32 -19.22
CA LEU A 31 -1.46 -2.88 -18.43
C LEU A 31 -0.18 -2.98 -19.25
N SER A 32 0.51 -1.86 -19.38
CA SER A 32 1.80 -1.78 -20.09
C SER A 32 2.92 -1.57 -19.07
N ILE A 33 3.80 -2.56 -18.97
CA ILE A 33 4.94 -2.50 -18.06
C ILE A 33 6.18 -2.21 -18.89
N SER A 34 6.86 -1.11 -18.59
CA SER A 34 8.08 -0.74 -19.28
C SER A 34 9.26 -1.55 -18.76
N LEU A 35 9.86 -2.33 -19.65
CA LEU A 35 11.13 -3.02 -19.40
C LEU A 35 12.35 -2.19 -19.83
N LYS A 36 12.16 -0.91 -20.15
CA LYS A 36 13.22 -0.01 -20.57
C LYS A 36 14.27 0.11 -19.45
N ASN A 37 15.55 -0.06 -19.82
CA ASN A 37 16.69 -0.06 -18.91
C ASN A 37 16.82 -1.30 -17.98
N ILE A 38 16.00 -2.32 -18.14
CA ILE A 38 16.16 -3.59 -17.43
C ILE A 38 16.98 -4.53 -18.33
N ARG A 39 18.22 -4.78 -17.93
CA ARG A 39 19.13 -5.69 -18.69
C ARG A 39 18.91 -7.16 -18.35
N LEU A 40 18.41 -7.46 -17.16
CA LEU A 40 18.22 -8.81 -16.67
C LEU A 40 17.00 -8.84 -15.77
N LEU A 41 16.06 -9.73 -16.06
CA LEU A 41 14.94 -10.06 -15.17
C LEU A 41 15.37 -11.15 -14.19
N THR A 42 15.04 -10.98 -12.94
CA THR A 42 15.26 -12.00 -11.90
C THR A 42 14.13 -13.03 -11.93
N LYS A 43 14.30 -14.15 -11.22
CA LYS A 43 13.22 -15.13 -11.04
C LYS A 43 11.99 -14.52 -10.36
N VAL A 44 12.21 -13.57 -9.43
CA VAL A 44 11.14 -12.84 -8.75
C VAL A 44 10.36 -11.99 -9.74
N ASP A 45 11.04 -11.25 -10.62
CA ASP A 45 10.38 -10.44 -11.64
C ASP A 45 9.51 -11.28 -12.58
N LEU A 46 10.04 -12.43 -13.03
CA LEU A 46 9.29 -13.35 -13.90
C LEU A 46 8.07 -13.94 -13.18
N LEU A 47 8.21 -14.33 -11.90
CA LEU A 47 7.10 -14.85 -11.12
C LEU A 47 6.02 -13.79 -10.91
N MET A 48 6.41 -12.55 -10.61
CA MET A 48 5.46 -11.44 -10.48
C MET A 48 4.70 -11.20 -11.79
N LEU A 49 5.40 -11.17 -12.93
CA LEU A 49 4.75 -11.03 -14.24
C LEU A 49 3.77 -12.17 -14.52
N GLU A 50 4.14 -13.40 -14.18
CA GLU A 50 3.28 -14.57 -14.36
C GLU A 50 2.03 -14.51 -13.47
N ILE A 51 2.17 -14.13 -12.21
CA ILE A 51 1.05 -13.94 -11.30
C ILE A 51 0.12 -12.85 -11.85
N LEU A 52 0.66 -11.71 -12.26
CA LEU A 52 -0.14 -10.61 -12.79
C LEU A 52 -0.84 -10.96 -14.11
N ALA A 53 -0.17 -11.73 -14.97
CA ALA A 53 -0.76 -12.18 -16.26
C ALA A 53 -1.91 -13.18 -16.05
N ASN A 54 -1.89 -13.96 -14.97
CA ASN A 54 -2.87 -15.02 -14.70
C ASN A 54 -3.88 -14.68 -13.59
N CYS A 55 -3.77 -13.52 -12.93
CA CYS A 55 -4.65 -13.16 -11.81
C CYS A 55 -6.11 -12.99 -12.23
N ASN A 56 -6.35 -12.71 -13.50
CA ASN A 56 -7.69 -12.49 -14.07
C ASN A 56 -8.56 -11.45 -13.34
N TRP A 57 -7.99 -10.74 -12.36
CA TRP A 57 -8.71 -9.77 -11.50
C TRP A 57 -9.87 -10.39 -10.70
N GLU A 58 -9.90 -11.72 -10.55
CA GLU A 58 -10.93 -12.42 -9.78
C GLU A 58 -10.72 -12.25 -8.27
N ARG A 59 -9.46 -12.05 -7.86
CA ARG A 59 -9.06 -11.85 -6.47
C ARG A 59 -8.14 -10.66 -6.33
N PRO A 60 -8.22 -9.89 -5.23
CA PRO A 60 -7.28 -8.84 -4.96
C PRO A 60 -5.89 -9.42 -4.73
N LEU A 61 -4.87 -8.77 -5.31
CA LEU A 61 -3.47 -9.11 -5.11
C LEU A 61 -2.83 -8.10 -4.17
N TYR A 62 -2.16 -8.60 -3.15
CA TYR A 62 -1.46 -7.78 -2.17
C TYR A 62 0.02 -8.09 -2.14
N MET A 63 0.83 -7.06 -2.02
CA MET A 63 2.25 -7.14 -1.73
C MET A 63 2.51 -6.69 -0.29
N ALA A 64 3.17 -7.51 0.51
CA ALA A 64 3.52 -7.13 1.87
C ALA A 64 4.61 -6.04 1.89
N ILE A 65 4.55 -5.11 2.84
CA ILE A 65 5.56 -4.05 3.02
C ILE A 65 6.98 -4.62 3.24
N SER A 66 7.08 -5.85 3.74
CA SER A 66 8.35 -6.53 4.00
C SER A 66 9.04 -7.08 2.74
N VAL A 67 8.36 -7.15 1.60
CA VAL A 67 8.94 -7.66 0.34
C VAL A 67 10.06 -6.75 -0.16
N GLY A 68 10.00 -5.46 0.17
CA GLY A 68 11.02 -4.49 -0.20
C GLY A 68 11.18 -4.33 -1.72
N ASN A 69 12.26 -3.67 -2.13
CA ASN A 69 12.56 -3.39 -3.55
C ASN A 69 13.29 -4.56 -4.24
N SER A 70 12.83 -5.80 -4.03
CA SER A 70 13.45 -6.98 -4.62
C SER A 70 13.19 -7.13 -6.13
N SER A 71 12.11 -6.50 -6.63
CA SER A 71 11.79 -6.46 -8.06
C SER A 71 12.41 -5.25 -8.74
N LYS A 72 12.90 -5.45 -9.96
CA LYS A 72 13.37 -4.37 -10.84
C LYS A 72 12.26 -3.78 -11.71
N LEU A 73 11.10 -4.41 -11.68
CA LEU A 73 9.92 -3.95 -12.39
C LEU A 73 9.30 -2.78 -11.64
N LYS A 74 9.01 -1.70 -12.34
CA LYS A 74 8.37 -0.52 -11.78
C LYS A 74 6.86 -0.71 -11.75
N PHE A 75 6.38 -1.38 -10.71
CA PHE A 75 4.95 -1.53 -10.43
C PHE A 75 4.42 -0.49 -9.44
N ASP A 76 5.29 0.33 -8.89
CA ASP A 76 4.98 1.26 -7.79
C ASP A 76 3.78 2.16 -8.13
N ASP A 77 3.67 2.57 -9.39
CA ASP A 77 2.60 3.43 -9.87
C ASP A 77 1.20 2.75 -9.86
N TYR A 78 1.14 1.43 -9.70
CA TYR A 78 -0.08 0.62 -9.68
C TYR A 78 -0.46 0.11 -8.29
N PHE A 79 0.33 0.45 -7.26
CA PHE A 79 0.09 0.01 -5.90
C PHE A 79 -0.54 1.11 -5.05
N VAL A 80 -1.49 0.69 -4.20
CA VAL A 80 -2.12 1.53 -3.16
C VAL A 80 -1.81 0.95 -1.80
N GLN A 81 -1.25 1.76 -0.92
CA GLN A 81 -0.96 1.36 0.45
C GLN A 81 -2.22 1.41 1.31
N GLU A 82 -2.61 0.27 1.88
CA GLU A 82 -3.72 0.13 2.81
C GLU A 82 -3.25 -0.14 4.26
N GLY A 83 -1.95 -0.20 4.48
CA GLY A 83 -1.35 -0.50 5.78
C GLY A 83 -0.03 -1.24 5.62
N LEU A 84 0.09 -2.43 6.22
CA LEU A 84 1.25 -3.32 6.06
C LEU A 84 1.28 -4.06 4.72
N ALA A 85 0.36 -3.74 3.83
CA ALA A 85 0.29 -4.30 2.50
C ALA A 85 -0.09 -3.22 1.47
N PHE A 86 0.32 -3.47 0.24
CA PHE A 86 -0.01 -2.68 -0.94
C PHE A 86 -0.97 -3.48 -1.80
N LEU A 87 -2.13 -2.90 -2.10
CA LEU A 87 -3.08 -3.47 -3.04
C LEU A 87 -2.63 -3.17 -4.47
N PHE A 88 -2.53 -4.19 -5.31
CA PHE A 88 -2.29 -4.04 -6.74
C PHE A 88 -3.58 -3.67 -7.47
N THR A 89 -3.54 -2.60 -8.26
CA THR A 89 -4.70 -2.09 -8.99
C THR A 89 -4.38 -1.93 -10.48
N PRO A 90 -5.39 -1.86 -11.36
CA PRO A 90 -5.17 -1.56 -12.77
C PRO A 90 -4.92 -0.07 -13.05
N PHE A 91 -4.88 0.78 -12.03
CA PHE A 91 -4.80 2.23 -12.15
C PHE A 91 -3.37 2.72 -12.03
N ASN A 92 -2.97 3.64 -12.92
CA ASN A 92 -1.68 4.32 -12.81
C ASN A 92 -1.86 5.62 -12.02
N TYR A 93 -1.60 5.56 -10.72
CA TYR A 93 -1.78 6.70 -9.81
C TYR A 93 -0.86 7.88 -10.10
N LYS A 94 0.29 7.64 -10.73
CA LYS A 94 1.20 8.71 -11.14
C LYS A 94 0.61 9.56 -12.25
N GLU A 95 -0.06 8.95 -13.21
CA GLU A 95 -0.75 9.68 -14.29
C GLU A 95 -1.94 10.49 -13.78
N TRP A 96 -2.51 10.10 -12.65
CA TRP A 96 -3.62 10.83 -12.02
C TRP A 96 -3.19 11.91 -11.04
N GLY A 97 -1.88 12.08 -10.79
CA GLY A 97 -1.36 13.09 -9.87
C GLY A 97 -1.56 12.77 -8.39
N ASP A 98 -2.06 11.57 -8.07
CA ASP A 98 -2.32 11.13 -6.69
C ASP A 98 -1.05 10.72 -5.93
N VAL A 99 0.11 10.71 -6.59
CA VAL A 99 1.40 10.34 -6.00
C VAL A 99 2.34 11.53 -6.03
N GLU A 100 2.73 12.01 -4.86
CA GLU A 100 3.78 13.03 -4.75
C GLU A 100 5.14 12.48 -5.19
N GLU A 101 5.96 13.33 -5.81
CA GLU A 101 7.38 13.02 -6.03
C GLU A 101 8.06 12.72 -4.69
N GLY A 102 8.53 11.47 -4.53
CA GLY A 102 9.21 11.01 -3.31
C GLY A 102 8.44 10.01 -2.46
N ASN A 103 7.10 9.89 -2.59
CA ASN A 103 6.34 8.76 -2.07
C ASN A 103 6.02 7.83 -3.23
N GLY A 104 6.66 6.67 -3.30
CA GLY A 104 6.54 5.74 -4.42
C GLY A 104 5.16 5.10 -4.62
N TYR A 105 4.19 5.32 -3.71
CA TYR A 105 2.90 4.64 -3.73
C TYR A 105 1.76 5.58 -3.36
N ALA A 106 0.59 5.38 -3.97
CA ALA A 106 -0.65 6.00 -3.51
C ALA A 106 -1.06 5.42 -2.15
N ILE A 107 -1.81 6.19 -1.37
CA ILE A 107 -2.30 5.79 -0.04
C ILE A 107 -3.81 5.86 -0.02
N ASP A 108 -4.46 4.74 0.30
CA ASP A 108 -5.88 4.74 0.66
C ASP A 108 -6.01 5.17 2.13
N THR A 109 -6.24 6.45 2.34
CA THR A 109 -6.26 7.07 3.66
C THR A 109 -7.35 6.47 4.57
N GLU A 110 -8.54 6.20 4.05
CA GLU A 110 -9.65 5.65 4.82
C GLU A 110 -9.37 4.21 5.25
N LYS A 111 -8.87 3.40 4.33
CA LYS A 111 -8.54 2.01 4.61
C LYS A 111 -7.34 1.90 5.54
N LEU A 112 -6.34 2.74 5.34
CA LEU A 112 -5.19 2.83 6.21
C LEU A 112 -5.61 3.24 7.62
N TYR A 113 -6.50 4.24 7.75
CA TYR A 113 -7.04 4.67 9.04
C TYR A 113 -7.77 3.53 9.76
N GLU A 114 -8.68 2.84 9.06
CA GLU A 114 -9.43 1.70 9.60
C GLU A 114 -8.48 0.61 10.10
N ASN A 115 -7.48 0.24 9.29
CA ASN A 115 -6.54 -0.82 9.65
C ASN A 115 -5.68 -0.45 10.85
N VAL A 116 -5.10 0.75 10.85
CA VAL A 116 -4.14 1.19 11.88
C VAL A 116 -4.83 1.48 13.21
N MET A 117 -6.02 2.10 13.19
CA MET A 117 -6.72 2.52 14.40
C MET A 117 -7.62 1.43 14.99
N ASN A 118 -8.21 0.57 14.16
CA ASN A 118 -9.28 -0.33 14.62
C ASN A 118 -8.93 -1.82 14.50
N ARG A 119 -8.13 -2.21 13.51
CA ARG A 119 -7.89 -3.65 13.23
C ARG A 119 -6.58 -4.15 13.77
N TYR A 120 -5.52 -3.34 13.71
CA TYR A 120 -4.20 -3.77 14.17
C TYR A 120 -4.16 -3.89 15.69
N LYS A 121 -3.42 -4.87 16.20
CA LYS A 121 -3.22 -5.13 17.63
C LYS A 121 -1.74 -4.93 17.94
N TYR A 122 -1.47 -4.12 18.93
CA TYR A 122 -0.11 -3.71 19.31
C TYR A 122 0.45 -4.48 20.52
N GLY A 123 -0.31 -5.44 21.03
CA GLY A 123 0.16 -6.55 21.86
C GLY A 123 0.91 -6.21 23.14
N GLY A 124 0.52 -5.14 23.87
CA GLY A 124 1.17 -4.80 25.15
C GLY A 124 2.49 -4.06 24.99
N LEU A 125 2.75 -3.47 23.79
CA LEU A 125 3.92 -2.60 23.56
C LEU A 125 3.93 -1.34 24.43
N ASP A 126 2.82 -1.03 25.08
CA ASP A 126 2.63 0.06 26.07
C ASP A 126 3.16 -0.27 27.47
N THR A 127 3.56 -1.53 27.72
CA THR A 127 4.10 -1.95 29.00
C THR A 127 5.50 -1.38 29.23
N PRO A 128 5.73 -0.57 30.30
CA PRO A 128 7.04 0.00 30.59
C PRO A 128 8.10 -1.06 30.87
N GLY A 129 9.31 -0.87 30.33
CA GLY A 129 10.45 -1.77 30.55
C GLY A 129 10.38 -3.09 29.78
N LEU A 130 9.50 -3.19 28.77
CA LEU A 130 9.43 -4.33 27.87
C LEU A 130 10.74 -4.43 27.06
N TYR A 131 11.39 -5.58 27.13
CA TYR A 131 12.52 -5.87 26.24
C TYR A 131 12.02 -6.27 24.86
N LEU A 132 12.49 -5.55 23.86
CA LEU A 132 12.18 -5.83 22.44
C LEU A 132 13.48 -6.22 21.71
N ASP A 133 13.46 -7.34 21.01
CA ASP A 133 14.56 -7.71 20.13
C ASP A 133 14.62 -6.81 18.88
N GLU A 134 15.74 -6.85 18.15
CA GLU A 134 15.95 -6.02 16.97
C GLU A 134 14.87 -6.21 15.88
N THR A 135 14.38 -7.44 15.71
CA THR A 135 13.34 -7.74 14.72
C THR A 135 12.02 -7.09 15.09
N THR A 136 11.63 -7.21 16.35
CA THR A 136 10.42 -6.58 16.89
C THR A 136 10.52 -5.06 16.83
N LEU A 137 11.67 -4.47 17.20
CA LEU A 137 11.91 -3.03 17.06
C LEU A 137 11.73 -2.56 15.61
N ARG A 138 12.24 -3.29 14.63
CA ARG A 138 12.08 -2.97 13.20
C ARG A 138 10.62 -2.99 12.77
N ILE A 139 9.82 -3.91 13.29
CA ILE A 139 8.37 -3.95 13.08
C ILE A 139 7.69 -2.72 13.72
N CYS A 140 8.07 -2.37 14.94
CA CYS A 140 7.56 -1.17 15.62
C CYS A 140 7.85 0.11 14.83
N TYR A 141 9.06 0.27 14.29
CA TYR A 141 9.41 1.38 13.40
C TYR A 141 8.56 1.43 12.13
N SER A 142 8.25 0.26 11.56
CA SER A 142 7.35 0.18 10.39
C SER A 142 5.95 0.68 10.73
N HIS A 143 5.41 0.30 11.89
CA HIS A 143 4.11 0.81 12.36
C HIS A 143 4.15 2.31 12.66
N ARG A 144 5.19 2.81 13.32
CA ARG A 144 5.34 4.26 13.55
C ARG A 144 5.39 5.05 12.26
N ARG A 145 6.05 4.51 11.24
CA ARG A 145 6.06 5.10 9.90
C ARG A 145 4.66 5.15 9.29
N LEU A 146 3.84 4.10 9.46
CA LEU A 146 2.45 4.10 8.98
C LEU A 146 1.62 5.19 9.67
N PHE A 147 1.73 5.35 10.98
CA PHE A 147 1.05 6.43 11.71
C PHE A 147 1.47 7.81 11.18
N ALA A 148 2.75 8.03 10.97
CA ALA A 148 3.26 9.29 10.44
C ALA A 148 2.77 9.56 9.01
N GLN A 149 2.76 8.55 8.14
CA GLN A 149 2.23 8.66 6.79
C GLN A 149 0.74 8.99 6.80
N LEU A 150 -0.05 8.27 7.62
CA LEU A 150 -1.48 8.52 7.75
C LEU A 150 -1.77 9.93 8.25
N ALA A 151 -1.08 10.38 9.30
CA ALA A 151 -1.26 11.73 9.82
C ALA A 151 -0.92 12.79 8.76
N LYS A 152 0.16 12.60 7.99
CA LYS A 152 0.56 13.49 6.89
C LYS A 152 -0.54 13.58 5.83
N GLU A 153 -1.10 12.46 5.40
CA GLU A 153 -2.16 12.45 4.38
C GLU A 153 -3.46 13.08 4.89
N LEU A 154 -3.84 12.83 6.16
CA LEU A 154 -5.00 13.48 6.77
C LEU A 154 -4.86 15.01 6.83
N VAL A 155 -3.66 15.51 7.20
CA VAL A 155 -3.39 16.97 7.21
C VAL A 155 -3.52 17.55 5.80
N LYS A 156 -3.01 16.87 4.76
CA LYS A 156 -3.18 17.31 3.37
C LYS A 156 -4.64 17.40 2.94
N GLN A 157 -5.48 16.49 3.45
CA GLN A 157 -6.92 16.48 3.19
C GLN A 157 -7.68 17.50 4.05
N GLY A 158 -6.99 18.23 4.95
CA GLY A 158 -7.60 19.19 5.86
C GLY A 158 -8.26 18.59 7.09
N ASP A 159 -8.02 17.32 7.38
CA ASP A 159 -8.58 16.61 8.53
C ASP A 159 -7.58 16.58 9.71
N ASP A 160 -7.34 17.74 10.28
CA ASP A 160 -6.42 17.91 11.41
C ASP A 160 -6.92 17.18 12.68
N ILE A 161 -8.24 16.97 12.81
CA ILE A 161 -8.84 16.30 13.97
C ILE A 161 -8.43 14.83 13.96
N ARG A 162 -8.64 14.13 12.83
CA ARG A 162 -8.23 12.74 12.72
C ARG A 162 -6.71 12.60 12.76
N ALA A 163 -5.96 13.51 12.16
CA ALA A 163 -4.50 13.51 12.19
C ALA A 163 -3.95 13.57 13.63
N ARG A 164 -4.49 14.46 14.46
CA ARG A 164 -4.13 14.56 15.89
C ARG A 164 -4.45 13.28 16.65
N LYS A 165 -5.66 12.73 16.45
CA LYS A 165 -6.08 11.47 17.09
C LYS A 165 -5.15 10.31 16.74
N VAL A 166 -4.70 10.23 15.47
CA VAL A 166 -3.74 9.21 15.00
C VAL A 166 -2.41 9.33 15.72
N LEU A 167 -1.88 10.56 15.89
CA LEU A 167 -0.59 10.78 16.56
C LEU A 167 -0.67 10.51 18.08
N GLU A 168 -1.77 10.89 18.73
CA GLU A 168 -2.02 10.58 20.13
C GLU A 168 -2.09 9.06 20.36
N TYR A 169 -2.84 8.36 19.51
CA TYR A 169 -2.94 6.89 19.58
C TYR A 169 -1.59 6.21 19.31
N ALA A 170 -0.80 6.70 18.35
CA ALA A 170 0.54 6.18 18.08
C ALA A 170 1.47 6.25 19.29
N GLY A 171 1.41 7.39 20.04
CA GLY A 171 2.16 7.58 21.28
C GLY A 171 1.74 6.65 22.42
N GLN A 172 0.47 6.24 22.42
CA GLN A 172 -0.05 5.28 23.41
C GLN A 172 0.25 3.82 23.01
N ALA A 173 0.00 3.47 21.74
CA ALA A 173 0.14 2.09 21.26
C ALA A 173 1.60 1.63 21.15
N ILE A 174 2.51 2.54 20.79
CA ILE A 174 3.96 2.26 20.64
C ILE A 174 4.75 3.41 21.27
N PRO A 175 4.85 3.44 22.59
CA PRO A 175 5.52 4.53 23.31
C PRO A 175 7.01 4.65 22.99
N ALA A 176 7.53 5.88 23.10
CA ALA A 176 8.92 6.18 22.81
C ALA A 176 9.92 5.54 23.81
N TYR A 177 9.44 5.19 25.00
CA TYR A 177 10.30 4.57 26.02
C TYR A 177 10.59 3.09 25.76
N ASN A 178 9.85 2.44 24.86
CA ASN A 178 10.09 1.05 24.46
C ASN A 178 10.70 0.92 23.06
N VAL A 179 10.76 2.00 22.24
CA VAL A 179 11.18 1.94 20.84
C VAL A 179 12.09 3.08 20.46
#